data_cddc3d6385f4bf3005c7233b4fca7e23
#
_entry.id   cddc3d6385f4bf3005c7233b4fca7e23
#
_cell.length_a   1.000
_cell.length_b   1.000
_cell.length_c   1.000
_cell.angle_alpha   90.00
_cell.angle_beta   90.00
_cell.angle_gamma   90.00
#
_symmetry.space_group_name_H-M   'P 1'
#
loop_
_entity.id
_entity.type
_entity.pdbx_description
1 polymer ?
#
loop_
_entity_poly.entity_id
_entity_poly.type
_entity_poly.pdbx_seq_one_letter_code
_entity_poly.pdbx_strand_id
1 'polypeptide(L)'
;MTGWKTWAALEEVTAANMNSYVRDQTVQVFTNSSARSAAITAPTRGLVSFLTDSGALEVYYGATTGWARPWNQPWGSMVAPASITTSQTFSSTTAVDMTSSSLTFNYTANRRYRLNFSGFFDSPSGSPVIGSLRVIDGFTAWGQANTSLATAADQATVNLTAYATYPISGSVTFKIQGYVNVAAKQFRTLASPTAPVVFSVEDVGPTTSTAPTS
;
A
#
# COMPACT_ATOMS: atom_id res chain seq x y z
N MET A 1 -1.63 -13.18 -29.86
CA MET A 1 -3.00 -12.59 -29.87
C MET A 1 -3.15 -11.87 -31.17
N THR A 2 -4.01 -12.35 -32.04
CA THR A 2 -4.36 -11.71 -33.31
C THR A 2 -5.41 -10.66 -32.99
N GLY A 3 -5.06 -9.47 -32.78
CA GLY A 3 -5.87 -8.29 -32.47
C GLY A 3 -7.39 -8.33 -32.76
N TRP A 4 -7.99 -7.18 -32.75
CA TRP A 4 -9.41 -7.00 -33.07
C TRP A 4 -9.72 -7.40 -34.52
N LYS A 5 -10.86 -8.06 -34.77
CA LYS A 5 -11.31 -8.49 -36.10
C LYS A 5 -12.69 -7.91 -36.42
N THR A 6 -12.83 -7.35 -37.62
CA THR A 6 -14.13 -7.03 -38.23
C THR A 6 -14.59 -8.22 -39.07
N TRP A 7 -15.80 -8.70 -38.82
CA TRP A 7 -16.42 -9.80 -39.55
C TRP A 7 -17.10 -9.25 -40.81
N ALA A 8 -16.87 -9.93 -41.95
CA ALA A 8 -17.61 -9.60 -43.15
C ALA A 8 -19.02 -10.27 -43.12
N ALA A 9 -19.96 -9.67 -43.81
CA ALA A 9 -21.28 -10.30 -43.97
C ALA A 9 -21.14 -11.68 -44.61
N LEU A 10 -21.79 -12.70 -44.00
CA LEU A 10 -21.73 -14.09 -44.43
C LEU A 10 -20.35 -14.77 -44.29
N GLU A 11 -19.41 -14.18 -43.57
CA GLU A 11 -18.14 -14.84 -43.26
C GLU A 11 -18.36 -16.07 -42.37
N GLU A 12 -17.76 -17.20 -42.74
CA GLU A 12 -17.80 -18.41 -41.93
C GLU A 12 -17.01 -18.26 -40.66
N VAL A 13 -17.63 -18.48 -39.50
CA VAL A 13 -16.99 -18.47 -38.20
C VAL A 13 -16.40 -19.85 -37.89
N THR A 14 -15.13 -20.02 -38.19
CA THR A 14 -14.43 -21.29 -37.90
C THR A 14 -14.09 -21.42 -36.39
N ALA A 15 -13.81 -22.66 -35.95
CA ALA A 15 -13.33 -22.89 -34.58
C ALA A 15 -12.04 -22.11 -34.28
N ALA A 16 -11.15 -21.93 -35.25
CA ALA A 16 -9.94 -21.14 -35.11
C ALA A 16 -10.29 -19.65 -34.89
N ASN A 17 -11.26 -19.12 -35.64
CA ASN A 17 -11.76 -17.75 -35.44
C ASN A 17 -12.39 -17.56 -34.07
N MET A 18 -13.22 -18.48 -33.61
CA MET A 18 -13.83 -18.44 -32.26
C MET A 18 -12.76 -18.46 -31.18
N ASN A 19 -11.74 -19.30 -31.29
CA ASN A 19 -10.66 -19.36 -30.32
C ASN A 19 -9.82 -18.07 -30.27
N SER A 20 -9.44 -17.51 -31.41
CA SER A 20 -8.54 -16.37 -31.51
C SER A 20 -9.21 -15.03 -31.23
N TYR A 21 -10.47 -14.85 -31.67
CA TYR A 21 -11.13 -13.54 -31.64
C TYR A 21 -12.30 -13.44 -30.65
N VAL A 22 -12.73 -14.55 -30.06
CA VAL A 22 -13.79 -14.55 -29.05
C VAL A 22 -13.27 -15.09 -27.73
N ARG A 23 -12.90 -16.37 -27.67
CA ARG A 23 -12.45 -17.00 -26.42
C ARG A 23 -11.31 -16.24 -25.77
N ASP A 24 -10.26 -15.89 -26.55
CA ASP A 24 -9.04 -15.26 -26.03
C ASP A 24 -9.22 -13.76 -25.72
N GLN A 25 -10.38 -13.19 -26.04
CA GLN A 25 -10.76 -11.79 -25.77
C GLN A 25 -11.77 -11.66 -24.61
N THR A 26 -12.23 -12.77 -24.03
CA THR A 26 -13.21 -12.77 -22.93
C THR A 26 -12.55 -13.03 -21.58
N VAL A 27 -13.29 -12.72 -20.49
CA VAL A 27 -12.90 -13.14 -19.15
C VAL A 27 -13.20 -14.62 -18.99
N GLN A 28 -12.17 -15.42 -18.77
CA GLN A 28 -12.30 -16.87 -18.59
C GLN A 28 -12.48 -17.19 -17.10
N VAL A 29 -13.48 -18.01 -16.77
CA VAL A 29 -13.83 -18.35 -15.39
C VAL A 29 -13.30 -19.74 -15.04
N PHE A 30 -12.57 -19.84 -13.93
CA PHE A 30 -12.00 -21.08 -13.40
C PHE A 30 -12.31 -21.22 -11.93
N THR A 31 -12.35 -22.47 -11.45
CA THR A 31 -12.55 -22.74 -10.02
C THR A 31 -11.39 -22.21 -9.18
N ASN A 32 -10.14 -22.39 -9.65
CA ASN A 32 -8.92 -21.96 -8.97
C ASN A 32 -7.76 -21.80 -9.96
N SER A 33 -6.61 -21.35 -9.46
CA SER A 33 -5.39 -21.14 -10.25
C SER A 33 -4.84 -22.43 -10.88
N SER A 34 -5.00 -23.57 -10.23
CA SER A 34 -4.56 -24.87 -10.77
C SER A 34 -5.40 -25.28 -11.98
N ALA A 35 -6.74 -25.15 -11.90
CA ALA A 35 -7.65 -25.42 -13.02
C ALA A 35 -7.36 -24.49 -14.21
N ARG A 36 -7.09 -23.20 -13.95
CA ARG A 36 -6.66 -22.25 -14.98
C ARG A 36 -5.36 -22.70 -15.65
N SER A 37 -4.34 -23.04 -14.86
CA SER A 37 -3.03 -23.42 -15.40
C SER A 37 -3.08 -24.74 -16.20
N ALA A 38 -3.96 -25.66 -15.84
CA ALA A 38 -4.22 -26.88 -16.60
C ALA A 38 -4.91 -26.60 -17.94
N ALA A 39 -5.82 -25.62 -17.99
CA ALA A 39 -6.55 -25.26 -19.19
C ALA A 39 -5.76 -24.33 -20.13
N ILE A 40 -4.97 -23.42 -19.57
CA ILE A 40 -4.19 -22.42 -20.31
C ILE A 40 -2.69 -22.71 -20.10
N THR A 41 -2.16 -23.63 -20.90
CA THR A 41 -0.75 -24.07 -20.79
C THR A 41 0.25 -23.06 -21.38
N ALA A 42 -0.20 -22.19 -22.30
CA ALA A 42 0.63 -21.15 -22.93
C ALA A 42 -0.14 -19.84 -22.97
N PRO A 43 -0.27 -19.14 -21.82
CA PRO A 43 -1.02 -17.90 -21.76
C PRO A 43 -0.32 -16.79 -22.53
N THR A 44 -1.09 -15.96 -23.23
CA THR A 44 -0.61 -14.75 -23.90
C THR A 44 -0.86 -13.52 -23.02
N ARG A 45 0.06 -12.55 -23.08
CA ARG A 45 -0.07 -11.30 -22.31
C ARG A 45 -1.40 -10.62 -22.63
N GLY A 46 -2.10 -10.17 -21.57
CA GLY A 46 -3.40 -9.52 -21.66
C GLY A 46 -4.59 -10.46 -21.49
N LEU A 47 -4.42 -11.79 -21.42
CA LEU A 47 -5.51 -12.69 -21.04
C LEU A 47 -6.04 -12.34 -19.66
N VAL A 48 -7.37 -12.40 -19.51
CA VAL A 48 -8.07 -12.11 -18.26
C VAL A 48 -8.77 -13.37 -17.75
N SER A 49 -8.62 -13.66 -16.47
CA SER A 49 -9.31 -14.77 -15.80
C SER A 49 -9.96 -14.33 -14.50
N PHE A 50 -11.06 -15.00 -14.14
CA PHE A 50 -11.70 -14.88 -12.84
C PHE A 50 -11.61 -16.23 -12.10
N LEU A 51 -11.12 -16.23 -10.86
CA LEU A 51 -11.02 -17.39 -9.99
C LEU A 51 -12.15 -17.37 -8.96
N THR A 52 -13.00 -18.42 -8.95
CA THR A 52 -14.20 -18.44 -8.10
C THR A 52 -13.92 -18.79 -6.65
N ASP A 53 -12.83 -19.50 -6.36
CA ASP A 53 -12.39 -19.84 -4.99
C ASP A 53 -11.94 -18.63 -4.19
N SER A 54 -11.29 -17.67 -4.85
CA SER A 54 -10.69 -16.48 -4.23
C SER A 54 -11.40 -15.18 -4.60
N GLY A 55 -12.40 -15.23 -5.50
CA GLY A 55 -13.04 -14.03 -6.06
C GLY A 55 -12.07 -13.12 -6.81
N ALA A 56 -10.96 -13.68 -7.32
CA ALA A 56 -9.89 -12.90 -7.92
C ALA A 56 -10.06 -12.72 -9.42
N LEU A 57 -10.08 -11.47 -9.87
CA LEU A 57 -9.85 -11.11 -11.27
C LEU A 57 -8.34 -10.99 -11.49
N GLU A 58 -7.80 -11.71 -12.48
CA GLU A 58 -6.37 -11.72 -12.78
C GLU A 58 -6.12 -11.50 -14.26
N VAL A 59 -5.02 -10.82 -14.56
CA VAL A 59 -4.50 -10.58 -15.91
C VAL A 59 -3.14 -11.25 -16.04
N TYR A 60 -2.87 -11.87 -17.18
CA TYR A 60 -1.54 -12.38 -17.47
C TYR A 60 -0.63 -11.29 -18.03
N TYR A 61 0.41 -10.94 -17.28
CA TYR A 61 1.37 -9.88 -17.65
C TYR A 61 2.63 -10.37 -18.37
N GLY A 62 2.70 -11.66 -18.68
CA GLY A 62 3.85 -12.29 -19.33
C GLY A 62 4.65 -13.18 -18.39
N ALA A 63 5.69 -13.86 -18.90
CA ALA A 63 6.44 -14.89 -18.17
C ALA A 63 7.12 -14.37 -16.89
N THR A 64 7.56 -13.12 -16.87
CA THR A 64 8.25 -12.53 -15.70
C THR A 64 7.32 -12.26 -14.53
N THR A 65 6.11 -11.77 -14.80
CA THR A 65 5.14 -11.40 -13.75
C THR A 65 4.10 -12.49 -13.52
N GLY A 66 3.77 -13.26 -14.58
CA GLY A 66 2.73 -14.28 -14.52
C GLY A 66 1.32 -13.67 -14.47
N TRP A 67 0.42 -14.37 -13.80
CA TRP A 67 -0.93 -13.91 -13.48
C TRP A 67 -0.92 -13.04 -12.24
N ALA A 68 -1.49 -11.84 -12.34
CA ALA A 68 -1.58 -10.92 -11.22
C ALA A 68 -2.88 -10.13 -11.27
N ARG A 69 -3.35 -9.67 -10.11
CA ARG A 69 -4.53 -8.79 -10.03
C ARG A 69 -4.20 -7.45 -10.66
N PRO A 70 -5.11 -6.83 -11.45
CA PRO A 70 -4.86 -5.54 -12.11
C PRO A 70 -4.43 -4.44 -11.14
N TRP A 71 -5.00 -4.43 -9.92
CA TRP A 71 -4.67 -3.46 -8.88
C TRP A 71 -3.37 -3.78 -8.10
N ASN A 72 -2.76 -4.95 -8.29
CA ASN A 72 -1.41 -5.25 -7.81
C ASN A 72 -0.32 -4.73 -8.77
N GLN A 73 -0.73 -4.09 -9.85
CA GLN A 73 0.18 -3.40 -10.75
C GLN A 73 0.58 -2.05 -10.17
N PRO A 74 1.64 -1.42 -10.72
CA PRO A 74 2.44 -0.39 -10.08
C PRO A 74 1.76 0.92 -9.63
N TRP A 75 0.45 0.95 -9.49
CA TRP A 75 -0.29 2.17 -9.22
C TRP A 75 -1.21 2.00 -8.00
N GLY A 76 -0.72 2.40 -6.82
CA GLY A 76 -1.58 2.64 -5.68
C GLY A 76 -2.17 1.40 -4.99
N SER A 77 -1.36 0.38 -4.69
CA SER A 77 -1.83 -0.69 -3.82
C SER A 77 -1.41 -0.44 -2.37
N MET A 78 -2.35 -0.62 -1.44
CA MET A 78 -2.02 -0.64 -0.02
C MET A 78 -1.20 -1.91 0.26
N VAL A 79 0.02 -1.71 0.76
CA VAL A 79 0.95 -2.81 1.01
C VAL A 79 0.78 -3.34 2.43
N ALA A 80 0.64 -2.43 3.40
CA ALA A 80 0.48 -2.77 4.81
C ALA A 80 -0.24 -1.65 5.57
N PRO A 81 -1.33 -1.94 6.30
CA PRO A 81 -1.93 -1.05 7.28
C PRO A 81 -1.61 -1.51 8.70
N ALA A 82 -1.45 -0.56 9.63
CA ALA A 82 -1.51 -0.79 11.06
C ALA A 82 -2.60 0.08 11.68
N SER A 83 -3.39 -0.51 12.55
CA SER A 83 -4.41 0.15 13.34
C SER A 83 -3.96 0.10 14.80
N ILE A 84 -3.59 1.27 15.35
CA ILE A 84 -3.10 1.40 16.72
C ILE A 84 -4.30 1.79 17.59
N THR A 85 -4.71 0.89 18.45
CA THR A 85 -5.95 1.01 19.25
C THR A 85 -5.70 1.33 20.72
N THR A 86 -4.43 1.47 21.12
CA THR A 86 -4.04 1.79 22.50
C THR A 86 -3.29 3.10 22.54
N SER A 87 -3.73 4.00 23.40
CA SER A 87 -3.05 5.27 23.64
C SER A 87 -1.65 5.05 24.23
N GLN A 88 -0.69 5.85 23.78
CA GLN A 88 0.69 5.87 24.28
C GLN A 88 1.13 7.27 24.61
N THR A 89 1.83 7.42 25.74
CA THR A 89 2.41 8.69 26.19
C THR A 89 3.91 8.71 25.90
N PHE A 90 4.37 9.80 25.31
CA PHE A 90 5.78 10.11 25.08
C PHE A 90 6.20 11.24 26.03
N SER A 91 7.23 11.00 26.83
CA SER A 91 7.78 11.97 27.80
C SER A 91 9.29 12.16 27.67
N SER A 92 9.92 11.46 26.75
CA SER A 92 11.35 11.51 26.47
C SER A 92 11.66 12.54 25.37
N THR A 93 12.78 13.24 25.51
CA THR A 93 13.37 14.03 24.42
C THR A 93 14.11 13.18 23.40
N THR A 94 14.37 11.92 23.73
CA THR A 94 14.86 10.91 22.78
C THR A 94 13.67 10.17 22.18
N ALA A 95 13.71 9.95 20.89
CA ALA A 95 12.62 9.28 20.18
C ALA A 95 12.42 7.83 20.66
N VAL A 96 11.16 7.46 20.91
CA VAL A 96 10.71 6.16 21.40
C VAL A 96 9.73 5.55 20.38
N ASP A 97 9.85 4.27 20.11
CA ASP A 97 8.95 3.56 19.20
C ASP A 97 7.50 3.60 19.71
N MET A 98 6.57 3.93 18.83
CA MET A 98 5.15 3.82 19.10
C MET A 98 4.76 2.34 19.04
N THR A 99 4.15 1.84 20.12
CA THR A 99 3.70 0.46 20.24
C THR A 99 2.69 0.12 19.12
N SER A 100 2.80 -1.05 18.55
CA SER A 100 1.94 -1.56 17.45
C SER A 100 2.01 -0.75 16.15
N SER A 101 3.02 0.12 15.97
CA SER A 101 3.20 0.88 14.72
C SER A 101 4.12 0.21 13.72
N SER A 102 4.62 -0.99 14.01
CA SER A 102 5.56 -1.69 13.11
C SER A 102 4.83 -2.30 11.91
N LEU A 103 5.28 -1.96 10.71
CA LEU A 103 4.82 -2.51 9.44
C LEU A 103 5.99 -3.11 8.68
N THR A 104 5.94 -4.43 8.49
CA THR A 104 6.97 -5.17 7.73
C THR A 104 6.38 -5.63 6.40
N PHE A 105 7.07 -5.36 5.31
CA PHE A 105 6.70 -5.84 3.98
C PHE A 105 7.90 -6.00 3.07
N ASN A 106 7.71 -6.76 1.98
CA ASN A 106 8.70 -6.89 0.92
C ASN A 106 8.52 -5.76 -0.10
N TYR A 107 9.57 -5.00 -0.32
CA TYR A 107 9.58 -3.92 -1.30
C TYR A 107 10.32 -4.32 -2.58
N THR A 108 9.92 -3.72 -3.68
CA THR A 108 10.55 -3.89 -4.99
C THR A 108 11.47 -2.70 -5.28
N ALA A 109 12.63 -2.97 -5.87
CA ALA A 109 13.58 -1.94 -6.28
C ALA A 109 12.95 -0.86 -7.18
N ASN A 110 13.40 0.37 -7.02
CA ASN A 110 13.00 1.52 -7.82
C ASN A 110 11.49 1.82 -7.83
N ARG A 111 10.82 1.46 -6.74
CA ARG A 111 9.43 1.85 -6.49
C ARG A 111 9.37 2.88 -5.38
N ARG A 112 8.35 3.74 -5.43
CA ARG A 112 8.07 4.75 -4.42
C ARG A 112 6.95 4.25 -3.52
N TYR A 113 7.19 4.29 -2.22
CA TYR A 113 6.24 3.93 -1.18
C TYR A 113 5.80 5.18 -0.43
N ARG A 114 4.51 5.44 -0.39
CA ARG A 114 3.93 6.51 0.41
C ARG A 114 3.62 5.98 1.80
N LEU A 115 4.15 6.66 2.80
CA LEU A 115 3.99 6.37 4.22
C LEU A 115 3.02 7.40 4.78
N ASN A 116 1.84 6.97 5.22
CA ASN A 116 0.82 7.85 5.77
C ASN A 116 0.54 7.49 7.22
N PHE A 117 0.60 8.48 8.08
CA PHE A 117 0.20 8.37 9.47
C PHE A 117 -0.84 9.45 9.77
N SER A 118 -1.88 9.08 10.51
CA SER A 118 -2.92 10.00 10.99
C SER A 118 -3.38 9.61 12.39
N GLY A 119 -3.44 10.58 13.29
CA GLY A 119 -3.88 10.34 14.66
C GLY A 119 -4.20 11.60 15.44
N PHE A 120 -4.97 11.46 16.50
CA PHE A 120 -5.25 12.51 17.48
C PHE A 120 -4.27 12.44 18.66
N PHE A 121 -3.90 13.60 19.15
CA PHE A 121 -2.95 13.76 20.24
C PHE A 121 -3.40 14.83 21.25
N ASP A 122 -3.00 14.65 22.51
CA ASP A 122 -3.16 15.64 23.57
C ASP A 122 -1.88 15.81 24.38
N SER A 123 -1.90 16.77 25.33
CA SER A 123 -0.84 16.98 26.33
C SER A 123 -1.37 16.72 27.74
N PRO A 124 -1.28 15.50 28.29
CA PRO A 124 -1.80 15.19 29.62
C PRO A 124 -1.04 15.94 30.75
N SER A 125 0.12 16.49 30.50
CA SER A 125 0.92 17.25 31.49
C SER A 125 0.43 18.68 31.75
N GLY A 126 -0.57 19.16 30.99
CA GLY A 126 -1.16 20.47 31.20
C GLY A 126 -0.28 21.69 30.90
N SER A 127 0.84 21.50 30.29
CA SER A 127 1.82 22.54 29.99
C SER A 127 2.15 22.56 28.50
N PRO A 128 2.57 23.71 27.95
CA PRO A 128 2.96 23.76 26.55
C PRO A 128 4.01 22.70 26.22
N VAL A 129 3.75 21.96 25.16
CA VAL A 129 4.66 20.93 24.64
C VAL A 129 4.65 20.96 23.11
N ILE A 130 5.82 20.73 22.52
CA ILE A 130 5.91 20.35 21.12
C ILE A 130 6.13 18.85 21.09
N GLY A 131 5.12 18.14 20.63
CA GLY A 131 5.21 16.71 20.31
C GLY A 131 5.70 16.51 18.90
N SER A 132 6.62 15.60 18.73
CA SER A 132 7.22 15.25 17.45
C SER A 132 6.97 13.79 17.14
N LEU A 133 6.60 13.51 15.89
CA LEU A 133 6.49 12.17 15.35
C LEU A 133 7.39 12.05 14.13
N ARG A 134 8.00 10.89 13.97
CA ARG A 134 8.75 10.57 12.76
C ARG A 134 8.50 9.12 12.32
N VAL A 135 8.60 8.87 11.01
CA VAL A 135 8.61 7.54 10.45
C VAL A 135 10.04 7.13 10.13
N ILE A 136 10.43 5.95 10.57
CA ILE A 136 11.79 5.40 10.36
C ILE A 136 11.71 3.97 9.83
N ASP A 137 12.81 3.51 9.19
CA ASP A 137 13.04 2.12 8.79
C ASP A 137 14.12 1.41 9.63
N GLY A 138 14.41 1.95 10.81
CA GLY A 138 15.49 1.51 11.69
C GLY A 138 16.78 2.33 11.56
N PHE A 139 17.03 2.91 10.39
CA PHE A 139 18.24 3.70 10.09
C PHE A 139 17.92 5.13 9.66
N THR A 140 16.95 5.28 8.76
CA THR A 140 16.61 6.54 8.09
C THR A 140 15.29 7.07 8.61
N ALA A 141 15.25 8.36 8.97
CA ALA A 141 14.01 9.09 9.19
C ALA A 141 13.50 9.62 7.83
N TRP A 142 12.40 9.08 7.37
CA TRP A 142 11.81 9.41 6.07
C TRP A 142 10.92 10.65 6.12
N GLY A 143 10.36 10.96 7.28
CA GLY A 143 9.55 12.15 7.49
C GLY A 143 9.31 12.42 8.96
N GLN A 144 8.99 13.68 9.27
CA GLN A 144 8.68 14.14 10.61
C GLN A 144 7.54 15.14 10.59
N ALA A 145 6.68 15.08 11.59
CA ALA A 145 5.66 16.08 11.88
C ALA A 145 5.78 16.54 13.32
N ASN A 146 5.57 17.84 13.55
CA ASN A 146 5.55 18.44 14.87
C ASN A 146 4.18 19.06 15.13
N THR A 147 3.72 19.02 16.37
CA THR A 147 2.53 19.74 16.80
C THR A 147 2.78 20.42 18.13
N SER A 148 2.22 21.61 18.31
CA SER A 148 2.31 22.38 19.57
C SER A 148 0.95 22.30 20.26
N LEU A 149 0.98 21.90 21.53
CA LEU A 149 -0.19 21.85 22.41
C LEU A 149 0.09 22.80 23.58
N ALA A 150 -0.75 23.81 23.76
CA ALA A 150 -0.53 24.88 24.73
C ALA A 150 -1.06 24.52 26.12
N THR A 151 -2.13 23.71 26.19
CA THR A 151 -2.81 23.34 27.44
C THR A 151 -3.16 21.83 27.48
N ALA A 152 -3.54 21.33 28.64
CA ALA A 152 -4.01 19.92 28.79
C ALA A 152 -5.31 19.62 28.03
N ALA A 153 -6.10 20.65 27.74
CA ALA A 153 -7.35 20.49 27.02
C ALA A 153 -7.15 20.50 25.50
N ASP A 154 -5.98 20.92 25.03
CA ASP A 154 -5.69 20.99 23.60
C ASP A 154 -5.54 19.60 23.00
N GLN A 155 -6.20 19.44 21.87
CA GLN A 155 -6.06 18.24 21.03
C GLN A 155 -5.66 18.68 19.63
N ALA A 156 -4.84 17.87 18.99
CA ALA A 156 -4.42 18.13 17.63
C ALA A 156 -4.47 16.83 16.80
N THR A 157 -4.88 16.96 15.56
CA THR A 157 -4.66 15.92 14.55
C THR A 157 -3.25 16.08 14.01
N VAL A 158 -2.49 15.01 14.04
CA VAL A 158 -1.17 14.97 13.38
C VAL A 158 -1.28 14.05 12.17
N ASN A 159 -0.97 14.63 11.02
CA ASN A 159 -0.85 13.91 9.75
C ASN A 159 0.61 13.98 9.31
N LEU A 160 1.17 12.82 9.00
CA LEU A 160 2.52 12.69 8.48
C LEU A 160 2.47 11.89 7.18
N THR A 161 2.91 12.50 6.09
CA THR A 161 3.11 11.83 4.82
C THR A 161 4.59 11.90 4.45
N ALA A 162 5.17 10.75 4.13
CA ALA A 162 6.55 10.65 3.67
C ALA A 162 6.63 9.67 2.49
N TYR A 163 7.78 9.68 1.81
CA TYR A 163 8.04 8.78 0.69
C TYR A 163 9.37 8.08 0.88
N ALA A 164 9.36 6.75 0.70
CA ALA A 164 10.55 5.92 0.74
C ALA A 164 10.80 5.27 -0.62
N THR A 165 12.08 5.12 -0.97
CA THR A 165 12.51 4.43 -2.19
C THR A 165 13.77 3.64 -1.90
N TYR A 166 13.91 2.48 -2.55
CA TYR A 166 15.06 1.60 -2.37
C TYR A 166 15.61 1.18 -3.74
N PRO A 167 16.93 1.20 -3.95
CA PRO A 167 17.54 0.83 -5.23
C PRO A 167 17.59 -0.68 -5.48
N ILE A 168 17.45 -1.50 -4.43
CA ILE A 168 17.53 -2.96 -4.47
C ILE A 168 16.30 -3.50 -3.74
N SER A 169 15.67 -4.55 -4.27
CA SER A 169 14.53 -5.21 -3.62
C SER A 169 14.93 -5.90 -2.31
N GLY A 170 14.03 -5.92 -1.34
CA GLY A 170 14.28 -6.50 -0.02
C GLY A 170 13.06 -6.46 0.88
N SER A 171 13.30 -6.57 2.19
CA SER A 171 12.29 -6.42 3.23
C SER A 171 12.64 -5.24 4.13
N VAL A 172 11.62 -4.51 4.58
CA VAL A 172 11.79 -3.36 5.47
C VAL A 172 10.70 -3.38 6.54
N THR A 173 11.04 -2.87 7.73
CA THR A 173 10.10 -2.60 8.81
C THR A 173 10.06 -1.12 9.08
N PHE A 174 8.95 -0.46 8.76
CA PHE A 174 8.71 0.91 9.18
C PHE A 174 8.08 0.96 10.56
N LYS A 175 8.42 2.01 11.31
CA LYS A 175 7.87 2.32 12.63
C LYS A 175 7.59 3.80 12.75
N ILE A 176 6.64 4.14 13.61
CA ILE A 176 6.45 5.51 14.09
C ILE A 176 7.21 5.65 15.41
N GLN A 177 7.95 6.74 15.54
CA GLN A 177 8.58 7.15 16.80
C GLN A 177 8.01 8.48 17.24
N GLY A 178 7.82 8.62 18.57
CA GLY A 178 7.37 9.85 19.20
C GLY A 178 8.38 10.37 20.23
N TYR A 179 8.45 11.67 20.40
CA TYR A 179 9.25 12.34 21.44
C TYR A 179 8.72 13.76 21.72
N VAL A 180 9.21 14.38 22.78
CA VAL A 180 8.86 15.74 23.18
C VAL A 180 10.08 16.64 23.14
N ASN A 181 9.88 17.95 22.99
CA ASN A 181 10.95 18.93 22.95
C ASN A 181 11.54 19.26 24.34
N VAL A 182 10.80 18.99 25.43
CA VAL A 182 11.22 19.28 26.82
C VAL A 182 10.93 18.05 27.67
N ALA A 183 11.92 17.59 28.42
CA ALA A 183 11.79 16.48 29.36
C ALA A 183 10.67 16.74 30.39
N ALA A 184 10.04 15.67 30.87
CA ALA A 184 8.91 15.69 31.80
C ALA A 184 7.60 16.29 31.25
N LYS A 185 7.60 16.88 30.06
CA LYS A 185 6.35 17.16 29.32
C LYS A 185 5.82 15.88 28.68
N GLN A 186 4.53 15.87 28.39
CA GLN A 186 3.88 14.68 27.85
C GLN A 186 3.12 15.01 26.57
N PHE A 187 3.28 14.14 25.60
CA PHE A 187 2.57 14.11 24.34
C PHE A 187 1.98 12.72 24.17
N ARG A 188 0.66 12.60 24.04
CA ARG A 188 -0.02 11.31 24.08
C ARG A 188 -0.91 11.11 22.85
N THR A 189 -0.86 9.92 22.28
CA THR A 189 -1.85 9.50 21.28
C THR A 189 -3.19 9.24 21.94
N LEU A 190 -4.26 9.70 21.31
CA LEU A 190 -5.65 9.37 21.70
C LEU A 190 -6.16 8.26 20.78
N ALA A 191 -5.88 7.02 21.13
CA ALA A 191 -6.22 5.84 20.33
C ALA A 191 -7.17 4.92 21.12
N SER A 192 -8.17 4.37 20.43
CA SER A 192 -9.10 3.38 20.96
C SER A 192 -9.54 2.41 19.86
N PRO A 193 -10.19 1.28 20.19
CA PRO A 193 -10.75 0.37 19.18
C PRO A 193 -11.76 1.03 18.24
N THR A 194 -12.48 2.07 18.70
CA THR A 194 -13.49 2.79 17.92
C THR A 194 -12.93 4.02 17.20
N ALA A 195 -11.74 4.50 17.60
CA ALA A 195 -11.03 5.63 17.00
C ALA A 195 -9.53 5.31 16.95
N PRO A 196 -9.10 4.41 16.07
CA PRO A 196 -7.70 4.02 15.99
C PRO A 196 -6.86 5.10 15.35
N VAL A 197 -5.59 5.17 15.75
CA VAL A 197 -4.54 5.85 15.00
C VAL A 197 -4.12 4.93 13.86
N VAL A 198 -4.00 5.47 12.65
CA VAL A 198 -3.72 4.67 11.46
C VAL A 198 -2.33 5.00 10.92
N PHE A 199 -1.56 3.95 10.67
CA PHE A 199 -0.32 4.01 9.89
C PHE A 199 -0.41 3.05 8.73
N SER A 200 -0.16 3.53 7.51
CA SER A 200 -0.26 2.71 6.30
C SER A 200 0.90 2.96 5.36
N VAL A 201 1.22 1.95 4.58
CA VAL A 201 2.18 2.02 3.48
C VAL A 201 1.47 1.66 2.19
N GLU A 202 1.65 2.49 1.17
CA GLU A 202 1.07 2.35 -0.15
C GLU A 202 2.16 2.41 -1.21
N ASP A 203 2.17 1.45 -2.13
CA ASP A 203 3.01 1.49 -3.30
C ASP A 203 2.40 2.44 -4.33
N VAL A 204 3.04 3.56 -4.59
CA VAL A 204 2.55 4.60 -5.52
C VAL A 204 3.21 4.54 -6.90
N GLY A 205 3.93 3.48 -7.20
CA GLY A 205 4.47 3.23 -8.53
C GLY A 205 5.99 3.37 -8.64
N PRO A 206 6.53 3.18 -9.84
CA PRO A 206 7.96 3.29 -10.08
C PRO A 206 8.47 4.72 -9.93
N THR A 207 9.72 4.88 -9.48
CA THR A 207 10.38 6.19 -9.30
C THR A 207 10.60 6.92 -10.61
N THR A 208 10.64 6.21 -11.73
CA THR A 208 10.92 6.73 -13.08
C THR A 208 9.67 6.87 -13.95
N SER A 209 8.47 6.66 -13.37
CA SER A 209 7.26 6.84 -14.16
C SER A 209 7.05 8.32 -14.48
N THR A 210 7.22 8.67 -15.74
CA THR A 210 6.52 9.82 -16.31
C THR A 210 5.01 9.56 -16.17
N ALA A 211 4.25 10.58 -15.78
CA ALA A 211 2.79 10.48 -15.80
C ALA A 211 2.34 9.93 -17.17
N PRO A 212 1.28 9.09 -17.22
CA PRO A 212 0.72 8.68 -18.49
C PRO A 212 0.44 9.94 -19.31
N THR A 213 1.09 10.09 -20.45
CA THR A 213 0.71 11.11 -21.41
C THR A 213 -0.67 10.71 -21.93
N SER A 214 -1.65 11.52 -21.64
CA SER A 214 -3.01 11.42 -22.17
C SER A 214 -3.03 11.48 -23.69
#